data_02d88998902b88a5c18bd3fbacc1ff2a
#
_entry.id   02d88998902b88a5c18bd3fbacc1ff2a
#
_cell.length_a   1.000
_cell.length_b   1.000
_cell.length_c   1.000
_cell.angle_alpha   90.00
_cell.angle_beta   90.00
_cell.angle_gamma   90.00
#
_symmetry.space_group_name_H-M   'P 1'
#
loop_
_entity.id
_entity.type
_entity.pdbx_description
1 polymer ?
#
loop_
_entity_poly.entity_id
_entity_poly.type
_entity_poly.pdbx_seq_one_letter_code
_entity_poly.pdbx_strand_id
1 'polypeptide(L)'
;MKCKLLVAEDELIERKVLCRTLQKYLGDLICLYEAKNGREALEIFAREAPQVAVLDIEMPGLTGLEVARKIRETDRNCAILFLTGFDKFDYARQAISVRAMDYLLKPYNEQELVFAVEDAIRQVSVPLPARPAQPPAPAEPLRREEDEDMRTAIIRAEISRFIDTHYGEDISMQDAAAALRYSDA
;
A
#
# COMPACT_ATOMS: atom_id res chain seq x y z
N MET A 1 22.70 -9.05 9.89
CA MET A 1 22.74 -8.51 8.51
C MET A 1 21.74 -7.36 8.47
N LYS A 2 22.10 -6.17 7.98
CA LYS A 2 21.15 -5.04 7.92
C LYS A 2 20.14 -5.26 6.80
N CYS A 3 18.88 -4.87 7.03
CA CYS A 3 17.84 -4.89 6.02
C CYS A 3 18.09 -3.78 4.98
N LYS A 4 18.08 -4.09 3.70
CA LYS A 4 18.18 -3.11 2.64
C LYS A 4 16.83 -2.44 2.43
N LEU A 5 16.80 -1.13 2.63
CA LEU A 5 15.61 -0.29 2.54
C LEU A 5 15.76 0.71 1.40
N LEU A 6 14.85 0.69 0.44
CA LEU A 6 14.74 1.69 -0.62
C LEU A 6 13.72 2.74 -0.23
N VAL A 7 14.06 4.01 -0.38
CA VAL A 7 13.14 5.16 -0.27
C VAL A 7 13.09 5.86 -1.61
N ALA A 8 11.90 6.03 -2.18
CA ALA A 8 11.67 6.79 -3.40
C ALA A 8 10.70 7.94 -3.13
N GLU A 9 11.18 9.17 -3.32
CA GLU A 9 10.46 10.42 -3.08
C GLU A 9 11.08 11.49 -3.98
N ASP A 10 10.29 12.20 -4.77
CA ASP A 10 10.83 13.19 -5.73
C ASP A 10 11.17 14.53 -5.06
N GLU A 11 10.42 14.93 -4.04
CA GLU A 11 10.71 16.16 -3.32
C GLU A 11 11.95 16.02 -2.44
N LEU A 12 12.98 16.82 -2.75
CA LEU A 12 14.28 16.75 -2.07
C LEU A 12 14.17 16.91 -0.55
N ILE A 13 13.35 17.85 -0.10
CA ILE A 13 13.22 18.16 1.35
C ILE A 13 12.52 17.00 2.04
N GLU A 14 11.40 16.52 1.50
CA GLU A 14 10.66 15.39 2.06
C GLU A 14 11.53 14.13 2.09
N ARG A 15 12.21 13.81 0.99
CA ARG A 15 13.13 12.68 0.93
C ARG A 15 14.21 12.76 2.01
N LYS A 16 14.82 13.96 2.21
CA LYS A 16 15.85 14.13 3.24
C LYS A 16 15.31 14.00 4.65
N VAL A 17 14.12 14.53 4.92
CA VAL A 17 13.46 14.37 6.23
C VAL A 17 13.14 12.89 6.47
N LEU A 18 12.51 12.23 5.51
CA LEU A 18 12.17 10.81 5.57
C LEU A 18 13.40 9.93 5.83
N CYS A 19 14.45 10.10 5.03
CA CYS A 19 15.68 9.33 5.18
C CYS A 19 16.39 9.61 6.51
N ARG A 20 16.41 10.87 6.97
CA ARG A 20 17.00 11.24 8.27
C ARG A 20 16.22 10.62 9.43
N THR A 21 14.89 10.63 9.38
CA THR A 21 14.05 10.00 10.40
C THR A 21 14.31 8.50 10.48
N LEU A 22 14.28 7.80 9.34
CA LEU A 22 14.55 6.37 9.30
C LEU A 22 15.98 6.03 9.75
N GLN A 23 16.97 6.82 9.37
CA GLN A 23 18.35 6.63 9.80
C GLN A 23 18.54 6.88 11.31
N LYS A 24 17.84 7.87 11.87
CA LYS A 24 17.88 8.20 13.30
C LYS A 24 17.36 7.06 14.18
N TYR A 25 16.23 6.45 13.77
CA TYR A 25 15.56 5.45 14.60
C TYR A 25 15.93 4.01 14.25
N LEU A 26 16.24 3.73 12.98
CA LEU A 26 16.46 2.37 12.48
C LEU A 26 17.85 2.15 11.86
N GLY A 27 18.76 3.13 11.95
CA GLY A 27 20.07 3.09 11.28
C GLY A 27 20.95 1.90 11.59
N ASP A 28 20.77 1.28 12.77
CA ASP A 28 21.47 0.04 13.15
C ASP A 28 20.89 -1.20 12.45
N LEU A 29 19.62 -1.13 12.03
CA LEU A 29 18.88 -2.23 11.41
C LEU A 29 18.87 -2.19 9.89
N ILE A 30 19.08 -1.01 9.28
CA ILE A 30 18.91 -0.79 7.85
C ILE A 30 20.18 -0.39 7.10
N CYS A 31 20.19 -0.72 5.81
CA CYS A 31 21.05 -0.12 4.80
C CYS A 31 20.16 0.67 3.84
N LEU A 32 20.21 2.00 3.91
CA LEU A 32 19.28 2.90 3.24
C LEU A 32 19.77 3.27 1.84
N TYR A 33 18.89 3.20 0.85
CA TYR A 33 19.07 3.64 -0.52
C TYR A 33 18.03 4.71 -0.86
N GLU A 34 18.45 5.82 -1.46
CA GLU A 34 17.59 6.93 -1.83
C GLU A 34 17.42 6.99 -3.35
N ALA A 35 16.18 7.19 -3.81
CA ALA A 35 15.82 7.45 -5.19
C ALA A 35 14.99 8.73 -5.28
N LYS A 36 15.25 9.55 -6.29
CA LYS A 36 14.56 10.84 -6.52
C LYS A 36 13.42 10.74 -7.55
N ASN A 37 13.17 9.58 -8.08
CA ASN A 37 12.08 9.28 -9.03
C ASN A 37 11.92 7.77 -9.19
N GLY A 38 10.82 7.37 -9.84
CA GLY A 38 10.52 5.96 -10.02
C GLY A 38 11.51 5.18 -10.90
N ARG A 39 12.18 5.83 -11.86
CA ARG A 39 13.20 5.17 -12.69
C ARG A 39 14.41 4.80 -11.86
N GLU A 40 14.95 5.76 -11.11
CA GLU A 40 16.09 5.53 -10.22
C GLU A 40 15.77 4.48 -9.15
N ALA A 41 14.51 4.48 -8.65
CA ALA A 41 14.04 3.45 -7.72
C ALA A 41 14.16 2.04 -8.32
N LEU A 42 13.75 1.85 -9.57
CA LEU A 42 13.88 0.55 -10.25
C LEU A 42 15.33 0.17 -10.54
N GLU A 43 16.20 1.12 -10.91
CA GLU A 43 17.61 0.88 -11.12
C GLU A 43 18.30 0.41 -9.82
N ILE A 44 18.00 1.08 -8.70
CA ILE A 44 18.50 0.68 -7.38
C ILE A 44 17.91 -0.68 -6.99
N PHE A 45 16.62 -0.90 -7.22
CA PHE A 45 15.98 -2.17 -6.91
C PHE A 45 16.64 -3.35 -7.64
N ALA A 46 16.91 -3.20 -8.93
CA ALA A 46 17.56 -4.22 -9.75
C ALA A 46 19.01 -4.52 -9.30
N ARG A 47 19.75 -3.49 -8.83
CA ARG A 47 21.15 -3.63 -8.42
C ARG A 47 21.30 -4.15 -7.00
N GLU A 48 20.49 -3.64 -6.07
CA GLU A 48 20.65 -3.85 -4.64
C GLU A 48 19.72 -4.89 -4.04
N ALA A 49 18.62 -5.22 -4.71
CA ALA A 49 17.56 -6.12 -4.24
C ALA A 49 17.11 -5.77 -2.81
N PRO A 50 16.55 -4.57 -2.55
CA PRO A 50 16.09 -4.18 -1.23
C PRO A 50 14.88 -5.04 -0.80
N GLN A 51 14.86 -5.39 0.50
CA GLN A 51 13.79 -6.19 1.08
C GLN A 51 12.56 -5.35 1.44
N VAL A 52 12.75 -4.04 1.67
CA VAL A 52 11.69 -3.10 1.99
C VAL A 52 11.78 -1.90 1.03
N ALA A 53 10.65 -1.44 0.52
CA ALA A 53 10.54 -0.25 -0.33
C ALA A 53 9.47 0.70 0.22
N VAL A 54 9.85 1.93 0.53
CA VAL A 54 8.97 3.05 0.87
C VAL A 54 8.89 3.96 -0.35
N LEU A 55 7.69 4.07 -0.92
CA LEU A 55 7.48 4.72 -2.21
C LEU A 55 6.46 5.84 -2.08
N ASP A 56 6.83 7.06 -2.46
CA ASP A 56 5.82 8.06 -2.73
C ASP A 56 5.01 7.68 -3.97
N ILE A 57 3.69 7.91 -3.92
CA ILE A 57 2.81 7.57 -5.04
C ILE A 57 2.97 8.56 -6.18
N GLU A 58 2.99 9.85 -5.88
CA GLU A 58 2.94 10.90 -6.90
C GLU A 58 4.35 11.38 -7.30
N MET A 59 5.11 10.53 -7.96
CA MET A 59 6.38 10.92 -8.56
C MET A 59 6.23 11.22 -10.07
N PRO A 60 6.95 12.21 -10.60
CA PRO A 60 6.90 12.56 -12.03
C PRO A 60 7.45 11.42 -12.90
N GLY A 61 6.78 11.18 -13.99
CA GLY A 61 7.14 10.18 -15.01
C GLY A 61 6.68 8.77 -14.65
N LEU A 62 7.25 8.14 -13.66
CA LEU A 62 6.89 6.80 -13.18
C LEU A 62 6.40 6.89 -11.73
N THR A 63 5.12 6.65 -11.53
CA THR A 63 4.49 6.70 -10.21
C THR A 63 4.96 5.58 -9.28
N GLY A 64 4.86 5.77 -7.97
CA GLY A 64 5.18 4.71 -7.00
C GLY A 64 4.38 3.43 -7.18
N LEU A 65 3.14 3.54 -7.62
CA LEU A 65 2.29 2.38 -7.95
C LEU A 65 2.83 1.59 -9.15
N GLU A 66 3.32 2.27 -10.18
CA GLU A 66 3.93 1.62 -11.34
C GLU A 66 5.27 0.98 -10.97
N VAL A 67 6.06 1.64 -10.11
CA VAL A 67 7.28 1.07 -9.53
C VAL A 67 6.96 -0.21 -8.77
N ALA A 68 5.95 -0.18 -7.90
CA ALA A 68 5.52 -1.33 -7.12
C ALA A 68 5.08 -2.51 -7.99
N ARG A 69 4.33 -2.26 -9.09
CA ARG A 69 3.96 -3.31 -10.05
C ARG A 69 5.18 -3.98 -10.66
N LYS A 70 6.16 -3.19 -11.11
CA LYS A 70 7.41 -3.70 -11.68
C LYS A 70 8.25 -4.49 -10.66
N ILE A 71 8.28 -4.03 -9.40
CA ILE A 71 8.89 -4.79 -8.31
C ILE A 71 8.20 -6.15 -8.15
N ARG A 72 6.87 -6.21 -8.15
CA ARG A 72 6.10 -7.45 -7.99
C ARG A 72 6.29 -8.45 -9.14
N GLU A 73 6.64 -8.00 -10.33
CA GLU A 73 6.98 -8.88 -11.46
C GLU A 73 8.26 -9.68 -11.19
N THR A 74 9.20 -9.10 -10.41
CA THR A 74 10.52 -9.70 -10.14
C THR A 74 10.64 -10.24 -8.72
N ASP A 75 10.05 -9.56 -7.74
CA ASP A 75 10.10 -9.95 -6.32
C ASP A 75 8.71 -9.80 -5.67
N ARG A 76 8.17 -10.93 -5.23
CA ARG A 76 6.89 -10.99 -4.51
C ARG A 76 7.02 -10.80 -3.01
N ASN A 77 8.23 -10.87 -2.47
CA ASN A 77 8.50 -10.88 -1.04
C ASN A 77 8.94 -9.52 -0.51
N CYS A 78 9.35 -8.59 -1.38
CA CYS A 78 9.69 -7.23 -0.96
C CYS A 78 8.49 -6.60 -0.24
N ALA A 79 8.67 -6.09 0.98
CA ALA A 79 7.64 -5.32 1.67
C ALA A 79 7.54 -3.92 1.05
N ILE A 80 6.35 -3.55 0.59
CA ILE A 80 6.11 -2.24 -0.04
C ILE A 80 5.19 -1.43 0.85
N LEU A 81 5.62 -0.21 1.19
CA LEU A 81 4.85 0.81 1.88
C LEU A 81 4.68 2.00 0.95
N PHE A 82 3.49 2.57 0.93
CA PHE A 82 3.24 3.80 0.19
C PHE A 82 3.14 5.01 1.12
N LEU A 83 3.68 6.13 0.66
CA LEU A 83 3.43 7.45 1.21
C LEU A 83 2.66 8.27 0.18
N THR A 84 1.70 9.07 0.60
CA THR A 84 0.92 9.90 -0.33
C THR A 84 0.31 11.10 0.37
N GLY A 85 0.28 12.24 -0.34
CA GLY A 85 -0.42 13.44 0.09
C GLY A 85 -1.92 13.43 -0.21
N PHE A 86 -2.43 12.39 -0.88
CA PHE A 86 -3.81 12.37 -1.37
C PHE A 86 -4.57 11.17 -0.83
N ASP A 87 -5.66 11.45 -0.15
CA ASP A 87 -6.66 10.45 0.24
C ASP A 87 -7.57 10.13 -0.96
N LYS A 88 -6.98 9.46 -1.97
CA LYS A 88 -7.73 8.98 -3.13
C LYS A 88 -8.02 7.50 -2.97
N PHE A 89 -9.28 7.15 -2.92
CA PHE A 89 -9.76 5.77 -2.85
C PHE A 89 -9.12 4.87 -3.93
N ASP A 90 -8.91 5.42 -5.13
CA ASP A 90 -8.26 4.69 -6.22
C ASP A 90 -6.81 4.30 -5.93
N TYR A 91 -6.06 5.10 -5.17
CA TYR A 91 -4.70 4.77 -4.77
C TYR A 91 -4.68 3.64 -3.74
N ALA A 92 -5.55 3.70 -2.74
CA ALA A 92 -5.69 2.63 -1.77
C ALA A 92 -6.06 1.30 -2.43
N ARG A 93 -7.02 1.30 -3.38
CA ARG A 93 -7.40 0.13 -4.16
C ARG A 93 -6.24 -0.44 -4.97
N GLN A 94 -5.45 0.42 -5.60
CA GLN A 94 -4.27 -0.01 -6.36
C GLN A 94 -3.16 -0.54 -5.46
N ALA A 95 -2.96 0.05 -4.27
CA ALA A 95 -2.01 -0.45 -3.27
C ALA A 95 -2.35 -1.88 -2.83
N ILE A 96 -3.64 -2.18 -2.62
CA ILE A 96 -4.11 -3.56 -2.35
C ILE A 96 -3.77 -4.50 -3.52
N SER A 97 -3.96 -4.06 -4.76
CA SER A 97 -3.70 -4.90 -5.95
C SER A 97 -2.24 -5.31 -6.09
N VAL A 98 -1.31 -4.47 -5.67
CA VAL A 98 0.14 -4.76 -5.64
C VAL A 98 0.58 -5.41 -4.32
N ARG A 99 -0.36 -5.75 -3.44
CA ARG A 99 -0.09 -6.30 -2.10
C ARG A 99 0.89 -5.43 -1.34
N ALA A 100 0.60 -4.12 -1.30
CA ALA A 100 1.30 -3.23 -0.40
C ALA A 100 1.07 -3.70 1.03
N MET A 101 2.09 -3.56 1.84
CA MET A 101 2.02 -3.93 3.25
C MET A 101 1.31 -2.84 4.05
N ASP A 102 1.57 -1.59 3.70
CA ASP A 102 1.00 -0.44 4.38
C ASP A 102 0.85 0.77 3.46
N TYR A 103 0.06 1.75 3.90
CA TYR A 103 -0.28 2.96 3.18
C TYR A 103 -0.43 4.12 4.17
N LEU A 104 0.50 5.07 4.16
CA LEU A 104 0.51 6.21 5.08
C LEU A 104 0.15 7.49 4.34
N LEU A 105 -0.77 8.27 4.94
CA LEU A 105 -1.16 9.59 4.44
C LEU A 105 -0.22 10.68 4.98
N LYS A 106 0.25 11.55 4.11
CA LYS A 106 0.95 12.78 4.49
C LYS A 106 -0.09 13.85 4.94
N PRO A 107 0.12 14.56 6.04
CA PRO A 107 1.27 14.48 6.94
C PRO A 107 1.15 13.32 7.95
N TYR A 108 2.15 12.45 8.01
CA TYR A 108 2.28 11.38 9.01
C TYR A 108 3.22 11.84 10.14
N ASN A 109 3.10 11.23 11.31
CA ASN A 109 4.05 11.47 12.39
C ASN A 109 5.27 10.53 12.28
N GLU A 110 6.41 10.94 12.88
CA GLU A 110 7.65 10.13 12.84
C GLU A 110 7.46 8.72 13.40
N GLN A 111 6.65 8.57 14.44
CA GLN A 111 6.44 7.28 15.11
C GLN A 111 5.64 6.31 14.25
N GLU A 112 4.62 6.80 13.56
CA GLU A 112 3.80 6.02 12.62
C GLU A 112 4.66 5.47 11.49
N LEU A 113 5.47 6.33 10.86
CA LEU A 113 6.42 5.92 9.82
C LEU A 113 7.40 4.87 10.32
N VAL A 114 8.04 5.12 11.48
CA VAL A 114 9.04 4.22 12.06
C VAL A 114 8.41 2.87 12.39
N PHE A 115 7.21 2.87 12.99
CA PHE A 115 6.49 1.65 13.33
C PHE A 115 6.16 0.81 12.09
N ALA A 116 5.63 1.45 11.03
CA ALA A 116 5.29 0.75 9.77
C ALA A 116 6.54 0.12 9.11
N VAL A 117 7.66 0.87 9.07
CA VAL A 117 8.92 0.35 8.49
C VAL A 117 9.53 -0.74 9.38
N GLU A 118 9.48 -0.61 10.71
CA GLU A 118 9.97 -1.63 11.64
C GLU A 118 9.17 -2.94 11.50
N ASP A 119 7.85 -2.86 11.33
CA ASP A 119 7.01 -4.02 11.09
C ASP A 119 7.35 -4.69 9.76
N ALA A 120 7.58 -3.89 8.71
CA ALA A 120 8.05 -4.40 7.42
C ALA A 120 9.38 -5.15 7.53
N ILE A 121 10.36 -4.60 8.27
CA ILE A 121 11.65 -5.24 8.52
C ILE A 121 11.45 -6.57 9.25
N ARG A 122 10.59 -6.62 10.25
CA ARG A 122 10.30 -7.87 10.98
C ARG A 122 9.73 -8.94 10.04
N GLN A 123 8.76 -8.58 9.21
CA GLN A 123 8.10 -9.54 8.31
C GLN A 123 9.07 -10.13 7.28
N VAL A 124 9.95 -9.31 6.70
CA VAL A 124 10.93 -9.81 5.72
C VAL A 124 12.11 -10.53 6.36
N SER A 125 12.36 -10.32 7.66
CA SER A 125 13.44 -10.96 8.42
C SER A 125 13.08 -12.35 8.95
N VAL A 126 11.80 -12.66 9.08
CA VAL A 126 11.34 -14.00 9.44
C VAL A 126 11.30 -14.83 8.16
N PRO A 127 12.07 -15.94 8.05
CA PRO A 127 11.90 -16.84 6.93
C PRO A 127 10.46 -17.37 6.99
N LEU A 128 9.60 -16.90 6.10
CA LEU A 128 8.31 -17.54 5.89
C LEU A 128 8.61 -19.01 5.61
N PRO A 129 8.02 -19.97 6.35
CA PRO A 129 8.09 -21.37 5.93
C PRO A 129 7.61 -21.37 4.48
N ALA A 130 8.44 -21.95 3.60
CA ALA A 130 8.16 -22.02 2.19
C ALA A 130 6.71 -22.52 2.04
N ARG A 131 5.81 -21.61 1.72
CA ARG A 131 4.45 -22.02 1.38
C ARG A 131 4.63 -22.93 0.20
N PRO A 132 4.23 -24.21 0.29
CA PRO A 132 4.37 -25.11 -0.84
C PRO A 132 3.77 -24.37 -2.03
N ALA A 133 4.52 -24.32 -3.14
CA ALA A 133 4.06 -23.72 -4.37
C ALA A 133 2.67 -24.31 -4.62
N GLN A 134 1.62 -23.52 -4.37
CA GLN A 134 0.30 -23.94 -4.79
C GLN A 134 0.42 -24.06 -6.31
N PRO A 135 0.18 -25.25 -6.87
CA PRO A 135 0.06 -25.37 -8.31
C PRO A 135 -0.93 -24.30 -8.76
N PRO A 136 -0.72 -23.67 -9.93
CA PRO A 136 -1.69 -22.71 -10.44
C PRO A 136 -3.06 -23.35 -10.26
N ALA A 137 -3.93 -22.68 -9.51
CA ALA A 137 -5.29 -23.14 -9.33
C ALA A 137 -5.81 -23.47 -10.72
N PRO A 138 -6.38 -24.67 -10.95
CA PRO A 138 -7.01 -24.95 -12.23
C PRO A 138 -7.91 -23.77 -12.52
N ALA A 139 -7.78 -23.21 -13.73
CA ALA A 139 -8.58 -22.07 -14.14
C ALA A 139 -10.04 -22.43 -13.82
N GLU A 140 -10.57 -21.90 -12.74
CA GLU A 140 -11.99 -22.00 -12.46
C GLU A 140 -12.68 -21.38 -13.66
N PRO A 141 -13.65 -22.07 -14.28
CA PRO A 141 -14.43 -21.47 -15.34
C PRO A 141 -15.00 -20.18 -14.78
N LEU A 142 -14.74 -19.08 -15.47
CA LEU A 142 -15.24 -17.74 -15.22
C LEU A 142 -16.66 -17.84 -14.67
N ARG A 143 -16.82 -17.84 -13.34
CA ARG A 143 -18.12 -17.59 -12.73
C ARG A 143 -18.47 -16.18 -13.13
N ARG A 144 -19.57 -16.10 -13.86
CA ARG A 144 -20.07 -14.92 -14.52
C ARG A 144 -19.97 -13.71 -13.59
N GLU A 145 -19.19 -12.73 -14.02
CA GLU A 145 -19.07 -11.38 -13.43
C GLU A 145 -20.44 -10.68 -13.29
N GLU A 146 -21.47 -11.21 -13.95
CA GLU A 146 -22.83 -10.67 -13.96
C GLU A 146 -23.55 -10.73 -12.59
N ASP A 147 -23.28 -11.75 -11.74
CA ASP A 147 -23.97 -11.90 -10.45
C ASP A 147 -23.29 -11.08 -9.33
N GLU A 148 -21.98 -10.84 -9.41
CA GLU A 148 -21.26 -9.98 -8.46
C GLU A 148 -21.49 -8.49 -8.77
N ASP A 149 -21.60 -8.12 -10.04
CA ASP A 149 -21.91 -6.77 -10.47
C ASP A 149 -23.33 -6.34 -10.06
N MET A 150 -24.31 -7.23 -10.12
CA MET A 150 -25.68 -6.90 -9.75
C MET A 150 -25.84 -6.68 -8.25
N ARG A 151 -25.20 -7.49 -7.39
CA ARG A 151 -25.20 -7.29 -5.93
C ARG A 151 -24.47 -6.00 -5.54
N THR A 152 -23.31 -5.76 -6.13
CA THR A 152 -22.51 -4.55 -5.89
C THR A 152 -23.24 -3.31 -6.40
N ALA A 153 -23.94 -3.38 -7.52
CA ALA A 153 -24.75 -2.29 -8.06
C ALA A 153 -25.97 -1.97 -7.16
N ILE A 154 -26.62 -2.99 -6.62
CA ILE A 154 -27.77 -2.81 -5.70
C ILE A 154 -27.29 -2.17 -4.39
N ILE A 155 -26.21 -2.68 -3.80
CA ILE A 155 -25.61 -2.13 -2.56
C ILE A 155 -25.20 -0.67 -2.77
N ARG A 156 -24.55 -0.37 -3.88
CA ARG A 156 -24.12 0.98 -4.24
C ARG A 156 -25.31 1.93 -4.42
N ALA A 157 -26.38 1.48 -5.05
CA ALA A 157 -27.60 2.26 -5.25
C ALA A 157 -28.33 2.52 -3.91
N GLU A 158 -28.36 1.55 -2.99
CA GLU A 158 -28.95 1.71 -1.67
C GLU A 158 -28.15 2.67 -0.79
N ILE A 159 -26.82 2.58 -0.80
CA ILE A 159 -25.93 3.50 -0.09
C ILE A 159 -26.08 4.92 -0.64
N SER A 160 -26.08 5.11 -1.97
CA SER A 160 -26.27 6.44 -2.56
C SER A 160 -27.61 7.03 -2.20
N ARG A 161 -28.69 6.25 -2.26
CA ARG A 161 -30.03 6.71 -1.86
C ARG A 161 -30.11 7.10 -0.38
N PHE A 162 -29.44 6.33 0.49
CA PHE A 162 -29.37 6.66 1.92
C PHE A 162 -28.64 7.97 2.17
N ILE A 163 -27.51 8.17 1.51
CA ILE A 163 -26.72 9.42 1.60
C ILE A 163 -27.55 10.60 1.08
N ASP A 164 -28.17 10.49 -0.10
CA ASP A 164 -28.97 11.55 -0.71
C ASP A 164 -30.19 11.95 0.15
N THR A 165 -30.77 11.00 0.88
CA THR A 165 -31.95 11.23 1.73
C THR A 165 -31.57 11.90 3.05
N HIS A 166 -30.37 11.65 3.57
CA HIS A 166 -29.94 12.14 4.89
C HIS A 166 -28.78 13.14 4.81
N TYR A 167 -28.54 13.68 3.61
CA TYR A 167 -27.50 14.69 3.40
C TYR A 167 -27.82 15.96 4.21
N GLY A 168 -26.99 16.21 5.23
CA GLY A 168 -27.18 17.36 6.16
C GLY A 168 -27.60 16.98 7.57
N GLU A 169 -27.80 15.71 7.88
CA GLU A 169 -28.01 15.21 9.24
C GLU A 169 -26.69 14.63 9.80
N ASP A 170 -26.50 14.72 11.12
CA ASP A 170 -25.35 14.12 11.81
C ASP A 170 -25.59 12.60 11.93
N ILE A 171 -25.17 11.84 10.92
CA ILE A 171 -25.39 10.40 10.85
C ILE A 171 -24.11 9.66 11.23
N SER A 172 -24.20 8.72 12.19
CA SER A 172 -23.10 7.83 12.53
C SER A 172 -23.05 6.63 11.59
N MET A 173 -21.88 5.97 11.48
CA MET A 173 -21.70 4.72 10.75
C MET A 173 -22.65 3.61 11.24
N GLN A 174 -23.02 3.63 12.53
CA GLN A 174 -23.96 2.69 13.12
C GLN A 174 -25.39 2.90 12.62
N ASP A 175 -25.80 4.15 12.42
CA ASP A 175 -27.12 4.48 11.87
C ASP A 175 -27.25 4.03 10.41
N ALA A 176 -26.18 4.21 9.62
CA ALA A 176 -26.12 3.75 8.24
C ALA A 176 -26.17 2.22 8.14
N ALA A 177 -25.40 1.50 8.98
CA ALA A 177 -25.40 0.04 9.02
C ALA A 177 -26.76 -0.55 9.44
N ALA A 178 -27.44 0.07 10.41
CA ALA A 178 -28.76 -0.34 10.86
C ALA A 178 -29.83 -0.12 9.79
N ALA A 179 -29.79 1.02 9.07
CA ALA A 179 -30.74 1.34 8.00
C ALA A 179 -30.60 0.42 6.78
N LEU A 180 -29.39 0.00 6.48
CA LEU A 180 -29.08 -0.89 5.36
C LEU A 180 -29.16 -2.39 5.73
N ARG A 181 -29.56 -2.73 6.97
CA ARG A 181 -29.64 -4.11 7.49
C ARG A 181 -28.34 -4.91 7.39
N TYR A 182 -27.21 -4.25 7.44
CA TYR A 182 -25.92 -4.92 7.60
C TYR A 182 -25.63 -5.06 9.10
N SER A 183 -25.48 -6.30 9.57
CA SER A 183 -25.02 -6.54 10.94
C SER A 183 -23.51 -6.39 10.99
N ASP A 184 -23.01 -5.72 12.02
CA ASP A 184 -21.61 -5.78 12.41
C ASP A 184 -21.27 -7.26 12.72
N ALA A 185 -20.44 -7.91 11.88
CA ALA A 185 -19.87 -9.22 12.11
C ALA A 185 -18.36 -9.09 12.29
#